data_882e3919180fe23419b3435993e8cebe
#
_entry.id   882e3919180fe23419b3435993e8cebe
#
_cell.length_a   1.000
_cell.length_b   1.000
_cell.length_c   1.000
_cell.angle_alpha   90.00
_cell.angle_beta   90.00
_cell.angle_gamma   90.00
#
_symmetry.space_group_name_H-M   'P 1'
#
loop_
_entity.id
_entity.type
_entity.pdbx_description
1 polymer ?
#
loop_
_entity_poly.entity_id
_entity_poly.type
_entity_poly.pdbx_seq_one_letter_code
_entity_poly.pdbx_strand_id
1 'polypeptide(L)'
;MINLGFTIANVCYPMSMNYNLHAVYGAISDAHLMKFNSEEKSLVFQALFEIMSEFRSKIRIFTPKCALYSLIRQYTSGDEHCYPCRGGKDFFFIDAKNADTFPCGYRGNENFGKFWELDYNKIRQTEFCKKCDWECFRDPSELFGPLLSLLTKPTTFFRKIRQDKFYMSLWYQDLKYFSACNFFNGRIPPNYETLSRF
;
A
#
# COMPACT_ATOMS: atom_id res chain seq x y z
N MET A 1 -3.48 14.68 -17.16
CA MET A 1 -2.33 13.76 -17.11
C MET A 1 -2.19 12.98 -18.40
N ILE A 2 -3.21 12.24 -18.87
CA ILE A 2 -3.15 11.43 -20.10
C ILE A 2 -2.74 12.27 -21.32
N ASN A 3 -3.38 13.42 -21.53
CA ASN A 3 -3.07 14.36 -22.62
C ASN A 3 -1.66 14.96 -22.55
N LEU A 4 -0.96 14.80 -21.44
CA LEU A 4 0.43 15.22 -21.21
C LEU A 4 1.42 14.06 -21.37
N GLY A 5 0.95 12.88 -21.78
CA GLY A 5 1.79 11.71 -22.01
C GLY A 5 2.14 10.88 -20.78
N PHE A 6 1.54 11.15 -19.60
CA PHE A 6 1.72 10.29 -18.44
C PHE A 6 1.05 8.93 -18.66
N THR A 7 1.78 7.86 -18.38
CA THR A 7 1.32 6.47 -18.59
C THR A 7 1.06 5.73 -17.29
N ILE A 8 1.49 6.30 -16.15
CA ILE A 8 1.33 5.73 -14.81
C ILE A 8 0.88 6.82 -13.86
N ALA A 9 -0.04 6.49 -12.98
CA ALA A 9 -0.48 7.33 -11.85
C ALA A 9 -0.44 6.53 -10.56
N ASN A 10 -0.08 7.20 -9.47
CA ASN A 10 -0.29 6.74 -8.12
C ASN A 10 -1.11 7.77 -7.35
N VAL A 11 -1.95 7.33 -6.45
CA VAL A 11 -2.75 8.22 -5.62
C VAL A 11 -2.05 8.35 -4.28
N CYS A 12 -1.48 9.54 -4.05
CA CYS A 12 -1.00 9.92 -2.73
C CYS A 12 -2.10 10.69 -2.01
N TYR A 13 -2.42 10.30 -0.80
CA TYR A 13 -3.45 10.92 0.02
C TYR A 13 -2.86 11.37 1.36
N PRO A 14 -3.53 12.31 2.06
CA PRO A 14 -3.05 12.80 3.35
C PRO A 14 -3.02 11.67 4.37
N MET A 15 -1.82 11.37 4.86
CA MET A 15 -1.62 10.34 5.88
C MET A 15 -2.18 10.72 7.24
N SER A 16 -2.67 9.71 7.96
CA SER A 16 -2.88 9.76 9.39
C SER A 16 -1.91 8.87 10.12
N MET A 17 -1.29 9.44 11.13
CA MET A 17 -0.53 8.70 12.11
C MET A 17 -1.11 8.94 13.50
N ASN A 18 -1.43 7.83 14.18
CA ASN A 18 -2.12 7.89 15.47
C ASN A 18 -1.19 8.10 16.67
N TYR A 19 0.12 8.41 16.47
CA TYR A 19 1.09 8.53 17.57
C TYR A 19 2.39 9.22 17.13
N ASN A 20 3.12 9.71 18.14
CA ASN A 20 4.45 10.27 17.97
C ASN A 20 5.44 9.19 17.54
N LEU A 21 5.71 9.13 16.25
CA LEU A 21 6.78 8.32 15.70
C LEU A 21 8.01 9.18 15.51
N HIS A 22 9.17 8.58 15.67
CA HIS A 22 10.43 9.23 15.31
C HIS A 22 10.58 9.20 13.79
N ALA A 23 10.08 10.24 13.14
CA ALA A 23 10.17 10.34 11.69
C ALA A 23 11.62 10.58 11.25
N VAL A 24 12.11 9.71 10.38
CA VAL A 24 13.34 9.92 9.60
C VAL A 24 13.02 10.55 8.25
N TYR A 25 11.77 10.44 7.83
CA TYR A 25 11.28 11.00 6.58
C TYR A 25 10.94 12.47 6.77
N GLY A 26 11.67 13.33 6.05
CA GLY A 26 11.54 14.79 6.19
C GLY A 26 10.47 15.46 5.31
N ALA A 27 9.59 14.71 4.66
CA ALA A 27 8.40 15.31 4.06
C ALA A 27 7.40 15.59 5.20
N ILE A 28 7.63 16.66 5.90
CA ILE A 28 6.62 17.26 6.73
C ILE A 28 5.56 17.80 5.77
N SER A 29 4.51 17.01 5.53
CA SER A 29 3.27 17.67 5.18
C SER A 29 2.98 18.61 6.33
N ASP A 30 2.70 19.87 6.04
CA ASP A 30 2.06 20.76 6.99
C ASP A 30 0.71 20.14 7.35
N ALA A 31 0.78 19.08 8.17
CA ALA A 31 -0.36 18.23 8.53
C ALA A 31 -1.49 19.00 9.20
N HIS A 32 -1.24 20.26 9.62
CA HIS A 32 -2.27 21.18 10.11
C HIS A 32 -3.11 21.81 9.00
N LEU A 33 -2.64 21.84 7.74
CA LEU A 33 -3.41 22.40 6.61
C LEU A 33 -4.37 21.40 5.98
N MET A 34 -4.10 20.08 6.13
CA MET A 34 -4.94 19.03 5.56
C MET A 34 -5.20 17.93 6.60
N LYS A 35 -5.95 18.27 7.64
CA LYS A 35 -6.45 17.26 8.59
C LYS A 35 -7.81 16.79 8.15
N PHE A 36 -7.87 15.56 7.68
CA PHE A 36 -9.13 14.86 7.47
C PHE A 36 -9.49 14.06 8.74
N ASN A 37 -10.73 14.19 9.18
CA ASN A 37 -11.30 13.28 10.17
C ASN A 37 -11.59 11.90 9.54
N SER A 38 -12.03 10.93 10.34
CA SER A 38 -12.26 9.56 9.85
C SER A 38 -13.36 9.50 8.78
N GLU A 39 -14.41 10.30 8.91
CA GLU A 39 -15.51 10.35 7.96
C GLU A 39 -15.04 10.93 6.61
N GLU A 40 -14.35 12.07 6.64
CA GLU A 40 -13.77 12.70 5.45
C GLU A 40 -12.80 11.77 4.72
N LYS A 41 -11.95 11.03 5.46
CA LYS A 41 -11.06 10.01 4.88
C LYS A 41 -11.83 8.89 4.22
N SER A 42 -12.87 8.38 4.88
CA SER A 42 -13.71 7.36 4.29
C SER A 42 -14.31 7.83 2.97
N LEU A 43 -14.83 9.05 2.91
CA LEU A 43 -15.38 9.65 1.68
C LEU A 43 -14.32 9.78 0.58
N VAL A 44 -13.10 10.23 0.92
CA VAL A 44 -11.99 10.31 -0.05
C VAL A 44 -11.67 8.93 -0.62
N PHE A 45 -11.55 7.91 0.22
CA PHE A 45 -11.23 6.55 -0.25
C PHE A 45 -12.38 5.93 -1.06
N GLN A 46 -13.63 6.20 -0.70
CA GLN A 46 -14.80 5.78 -1.49
C GLN A 46 -14.79 6.44 -2.88
N ALA A 47 -14.61 7.75 -2.95
CA ALA A 47 -14.52 8.47 -4.22
C ALA A 47 -13.37 7.93 -5.10
N LEU A 48 -12.19 7.67 -4.51
CA LEU A 48 -11.06 7.07 -5.23
C LEU A 48 -11.39 5.65 -5.73
N PHE A 49 -12.06 4.84 -4.90
CA PHE A 49 -12.46 3.50 -5.26
C PHE A 49 -13.43 3.47 -6.46
N GLU A 50 -14.39 4.39 -6.48
CA GLU A 50 -15.38 4.52 -7.54
C GLU A 50 -14.74 5.00 -8.84
N ILE A 51 -14.00 6.11 -8.79
CA ILE A 51 -13.39 6.72 -9.97
C ILE A 51 -12.32 5.85 -10.62
N MET A 52 -11.66 5.02 -9.83
CA MET A 52 -10.57 4.16 -10.32
C MET A 52 -11.02 3.24 -11.46
N SER A 53 -12.25 2.74 -11.42
CA SER A 53 -12.80 1.89 -12.48
C SER A 53 -12.90 2.59 -13.83
N GLU A 54 -13.15 3.90 -13.83
CA GLU A 54 -13.22 4.68 -15.08
C GLU A 54 -11.83 4.89 -15.70
N PHE A 55 -10.81 5.07 -14.87
CA PHE A 55 -9.48 5.48 -15.34
C PHE A 55 -8.50 4.33 -15.54
N ARG A 56 -8.72 3.17 -14.95
CA ARG A 56 -7.86 1.99 -15.11
C ARG A 56 -7.71 1.54 -16.58
N SER A 57 -8.73 1.78 -17.41
CA SER A 57 -8.67 1.50 -18.85
C SER A 57 -7.85 2.52 -19.64
N LYS A 58 -7.54 3.68 -19.08
CA LYS A 58 -6.92 4.82 -19.77
C LYS A 58 -5.48 5.08 -19.32
N ILE A 59 -5.14 4.74 -18.09
CA ILE A 59 -3.82 4.94 -17.49
C ILE A 59 -3.56 3.84 -16.44
N ARG A 60 -2.30 3.41 -16.30
CA ARG A 60 -1.93 2.48 -15.22
C ARG A 60 -2.09 3.16 -13.87
N ILE A 61 -2.88 2.59 -12.97
CA ILE A 61 -3.05 3.11 -11.60
C ILE A 61 -2.39 2.14 -10.62
N PHE A 62 -1.39 2.65 -9.89
CA PHE A 62 -0.58 1.83 -8.98
C PHE A 62 -1.30 1.45 -7.68
N THR A 63 -2.29 2.20 -7.27
CA THR A 63 -3.06 1.93 -6.05
C THR A 63 -3.98 0.72 -6.24
N PRO A 64 -3.87 -0.33 -5.40
CA PRO A 64 -4.77 -1.49 -5.48
C PRO A 64 -6.18 -1.15 -4.96
N LYS A 65 -7.22 -1.67 -5.61
CA LYS A 65 -8.61 -1.55 -5.09
C LYS A 65 -8.80 -2.25 -3.75
N CYS A 66 -8.15 -3.40 -3.57
CA CYS A 66 -8.22 -4.11 -2.29
C CYS A 66 -7.65 -3.28 -1.12
N ALA A 67 -6.60 -2.47 -1.35
CA ALA A 67 -6.06 -1.57 -0.34
C ALA A 67 -7.03 -0.42 -0.03
N LEU A 68 -7.65 0.19 -1.04
CA LEU A 68 -8.67 1.22 -0.83
C LEU A 68 -9.88 0.67 -0.06
N TYR A 69 -10.36 -0.52 -0.39
CA TYR A 69 -11.44 -1.16 0.35
C TYR A 69 -11.07 -1.41 1.83
N SER A 70 -9.85 -1.87 2.09
CA SER A 70 -9.33 -2.04 3.44
C SER A 70 -9.29 -0.70 4.20
N LEU A 71 -8.92 0.41 3.53
CA LEU A 71 -8.93 1.76 4.09
C LEU A 71 -10.36 2.27 4.38
N ILE A 72 -11.29 2.08 3.45
CA ILE A 72 -12.70 2.44 3.66
C ILE A 72 -13.22 1.76 4.92
N ARG A 73 -13.03 0.46 5.08
CA ARG A 73 -13.45 -0.29 6.26
C ARG A 73 -12.81 0.22 7.54
N GLN A 74 -11.52 0.53 7.49
CA GLN A 74 -10.80 1.07 8.66
C GLN A 74 -11.45 2.37 9.16
N TYR A 75 -11.85 3.25 8.25
CA TYR A 75 -12.39 4.57 8.60
C TYR A 75 -13.91 4.60 8.79
N THR A 76 -14.64 3.59 8.30
CA THR A 76 -16.10 3.47 8.55
C THR A 76 -16.43 2.60 9.74
N SER A 77 -15.79 1.43 9.86
CA SER A 77 -16.16 0.40 10.85
C SER A 77 -15.13 0.24 11.98
N GLY A 78 -14.00 0.94 11.91
CA GLY A 78 -12.88 0.76 12.83
C GLY A 78 -12.13 -0.56 12.64
N ASP A 79 -12.36 -1.25 11.52
CA ASP A 79 -11.71 -2.52 11.23
C ASP A 79 -10.20 -2.34 11.08
N GLU A 80 -9.46 -3.35 11.52
CA GLU A 80 -8.01 -3.39 11.27
C GLU A 80 -7.70 -3.64 9.80
N HIS A 81 -6.45 -3.37 9.39
CA HIS A 81 -5.93 -3.75 8.07
C HIS A 81 -6.25 -5.20 7.73
N CYS A 82 -6.72 -5.46 6.51
CA CYS A 82 -6.93 -6.84 6.05
C CYS A 82 -5.63 -7.62 6.05
N TYR A 83 -4.53 -6.98 5.63
CA TYR A 83 -3.18 -7.49 5.81
C TYR A 83 -2.29 -6.44 6.48
N PRO A 84 -1.52 -6.80 7.51
CA PRO A 84 -0.67 -5.85 8.20
C PRO A 84 0.46 -5.35 7.30
N CYS A 85 0.92 -4.13 7.56
CA CYS A 85 2.06 -3.55 6.87
C CYS A 85 3.32 -4.40 7.07
N ARG A 86 4.02 -4.66 5.97
CA ARG A 86 5.23 -5.49 5.92
C ARG A 86 6.52 -4.66 5.94
N GLY A 87 6.40 -3.38 6.30
CA GLY A 87 7.56 -2.51 6.52
C GLY A 87 8.49 -3.07 7.60
N GLY A 88 9.76 -3.17 7.27
CA GLY A 88 10.79 -3.82 8.10
C GLY A 88 10.87 -5.34 7.96
N LYS A 89 10.06 -5.94 7.08
CA LYS A 89 10.15 -7.36 6.70
C LYS A 89 10.51 -7.53 5.24
N ASP A 90 9.72 -6.94 4.34
CA ASP A 90 9.88 -7.08 2.89
C ASP A 90 10.12 -5.72 2.21
N PHE A 91 9.81 -4.63 2.90
CA PHE A 91 9.99 -3.26 2.43
C PHE A 91 10.73 -2.45 3.49
N PHE A 92 11.63 -1.59 3.05
CA PHE A 92 12.51 -0.82 3.93
C PHE A 92 12.56 0.64 3.48
N PHE A 93 12.79 1.53 4.43
CA PHE A 93 13.16 2.90 4.16
C PHE A 93 14.68 3.04 4.32
N ILE A 94 15.33 3.60 3.31
CA ILE A 94 16.77 3.90 3.34
C ILE A 94 16.91 5.42 3.36
N ASP A 95 17.57 5.94 4.40
CA ASP A 95 17.87 7.36 4.48
C ASP A 95 19.00 7.70 3.50
N ALA A 96 18.68 8.56 2.53
CA ALA A 96 19.62 8.96 1.48
C ALA A 96 20.84 9.75 2.01
N LYS A 97 20.77 10.33 3.21
CA LYS A 97 21.88 11.12 3.78
C LYS A 97 23.02 10.26 4.31
N ASN A 98 22.67 9.16 4.95
CA ASN A 98 23.63 8.34 5.67
C ASN A 98 23.54 6.85 5.33
N ALA A 99 22.59 6.45 4.46
CA ALA A 99 22.31 5.08 4.06
C ALA A 99 21.86 4.14 5.20
N ASP A 100 21.37 4.69 6.31
CA ASP A 100 20.76 3.91 7.38
C ASP A 100 19.41 3.35 6.93
N THR A 101 19.12 2.13 7.35
CA THR A 101 17.94 1.40 6.96
C THR A 101 16.97 1.26 8.14
N PHE A 102 15.71 1.53 7.88
CA PHE A 102 14.63 1.51 8.88
C PHE A 102 13.45 0.67 8.39
N PRO A 103 12.59 0.18 9.29
CA PRO A 103 11.35 -0.52 8.90
C PRO A 103 10.45 0.32 7.99
N CYS A 104 10.37 1.61 8.26
CA CYS A 104 9.73 2.63 7.41
C CYS A 104 10.22 4.02 7.82
N GLY A 105 9.86 5.07 7.08
CA GLY A 105 10.29 6.43 7.39
C GLY A 105 9.74 7.02 8.70
N TYR A 106 8.86 6.33 9.40
CA TYR A 106 8.27 6.76 10.69
C TYR A 106 8.70 5.91 11.89
N ARG A 107 9.56 4.92 11.70
CA ARG A 107 10.09 4.04 12.74
C ARG A 107 11.59 4.25 12.93
N GLY A 108 12.01 5.50 13.09
CA GLY A 108 13.42 5.91 13.15
C GLY A 108 14.19 5.41 14.39
N ASN A 109 13.50 4.90 15.41
CA ASN A 109 14.13 4.27 16.56
C ASN A 109 14.64 2.83 16.26
N GLU A 110 14.23 2.26 15.13
CA GLU A 110 14.53 0.88 14.77
C GLU A 110 15.53 0.84 13.60
N ASN A 111 16.75 1.30 13.84
CA ASN A 111 17.82 1.28 12.85
C ASN A 111 18.37 -0.13 12.66
N PHE A 112 18.34 -0.65 11.42
CA PHE A 112 18.88 -1.96 11.03
C PHE A 112 20.34 -1.91 10.56
N GLY A 113 20.95 -0.74 10.58
CA GLY A 113 22.30 -0.51 10.06
C GLY A 113 22.29 0.02 8.63
N LYS A 114 23.44 0.05 8.01
CA LYS A 114 23.60 0.47 6.61
C LYS A 114 22.93 -0.56 5.69
N PHE A 115 22.39 -0.11 4.54
CA PHE A 115 21.67 -1.03 3.64
C PHE A 115 22.54 -2.17 3.10
N TRP A 116 23.87 -2.05 3.13
CA TRP A 116 24.82 -3.11 2.75
C TRP A 116 25.29 -3.96 3.93
N GLU A 117 24.91 -3.61 5.18
CA GLU A 117 25.28 -4.27 6.43
C GLU A 117 24.05 -4.48 7.33
N LEU A 118 23.00 -5.04 6.75
CA LEU A 118 21.72 -5.18 7.47
C LEU A 118 21.81 -6.18 8.62
N ASP A 119 21.31 -5.79 9.78
CA ASP A 119 21.14 -6.68 10.92
C ASP A 119 19.88 -7.55 10.74
N TYR A 120 20.08 -8.72 10.16
CA TYR A 120 19.00 -9.69 9.90
C TYR A 120 18.30 -10.18 11.17
N ASN A 121 18.94 -10.11 12.34
CA ASN A 121 18.30 -10.49 13.61
C ASN A 121 17.27 -9.44 14.00
N LYS A 122 17.58 -8.16 13.86
CA LYS A 122 16.61 -7.07 14.05
C LYS A 122 15.44 -7.18 13.07
N ILE A 123 15.70 -7.46 11.79
CA ILE A 123 14.67 -7.66 10.79
C ILE A 123 13.74 -8.81 11.16
N ARG A 124 14.26 -9.94 11.62
CA ARG A 124 13.46 -11.09 12.06
C ARG A 124 12.57 -10.76 13.26
N GLN A 125 13.06 -9.97 14.20
CA GLN A 125 12.33 -9.58 15.42
C GLN A 125 11.31 -8.48 15.18
N THR A 126 11.39 -7.76 14.05
CA THR A 126 10.46 -6.68 13.72
C THR A 126 9.02 -7.19 13.63
N GLU A 127 8.11 -6.53 14.33
CA GLU A 127 6.70 -6.85 14.29
C GLU A 127 6.00 -6.22 13.08
N PHE A 128 4.95 -6.87 12.61
CA PHE A 128 4.07 -6.31 11.60
C PHE A 128 3.31 -5.10 12.16
N CYS A 129 3.23 -4.04 11.37
CA CYS A 129 2.60 -2.79 11.78
C CYS A 129 1.18 -2.65 11.20
N LYS A 130 0.26 -2.05 12.01
CA LYS A 130 -1.11 -1.74 11.60
C LYS A 130 -1.48 -0.29 11.94
N LYS A 131 -0.49 0.57 12.02
CA LYS A 131 -0.62 1.83 12.74
C LYS A 131 -0.88 3.05 11.85
N CYS A 132 -0.69 2.98 10.54
CA CYS A 132 -0.88 4.11 9.64
C CYS A 132 -1.49 3.65 8.31
N ASP A 133 -1.83 4.63 7.50
CA ASP A 133 -2.40 4.45 6.17
C ASP A 133 -1.42 4.81 5.04
N TRP A 134 -0.10 4.84 5.32
CA TRP A 134 0.89 5.23 4.33
C TRP A 134 0.94 4.28 3.14
N GLU A 135 0.52 4.78 1.97
CA GLU A 135 0.34 4.03 0.74
C GLU A 135 1.60 3.29 0.29
N CYS A 136 2.78 3.93 0.38
CA CYS A 136 4.06 3.34 -0.07
C CYS A 136 4.36 1.97 0.56
N PHE A 137 3.89 1.72 1.77
CA PHE A 137 4.11 0.47 2.51
C PHE A 137 2.83 -0.36 2.64
N ARG A 138 1.67 0.29 2.71
CA ARG A 138 0.41 -0.39 2.87
C ARG A 138 -0.07 -1.05 1.58
N ASP A 139 -0.08 -0.32 0.48
CA ASP A 139 -0.56 -0.83 -0.81
C ASP A 139 0.16 -2.11 -1.23
N PRO A 140 1.51 -2.17 -1.27
CA PRO A 140 2.20 -3.43 -1.56
C PRO A 140 1.95 -4.51 -0.49
N SER A 141 1.75 -4.14 0.78
CA SER A 141 1.45 -5.12 1.82
C SER A 141 0.08 -5.77 1.64
N GLU A 142 -0.94 -5.01 1.27
CA GLU A 142 -2.27 -5.52 0.95
C GLU A 142 -2.28 -6.32 -0.36
N LEU A 143 -1.49 -5.91 -1.36
CA LEU A 143 -1.39 -6.62 -2.63
C LEU A 143 -0.66 -7.96 -2.52
N PHE A 144 0.50 -7.99 -1.84
CA PHE A 144 1.32 -9.20 -1.72
C PHE A 144 0.99 -10.05 -0.49
N GLY A 145 0.30 -9.48 0.51
CA GLY A 145 -0.07 -10.16 1.75
C GLY A 145 -0.82 -11.48 1.53
N PRO A 146 -1.85 -11.54 0.66
CA PRO A 146 -2.54 -12.81 0.36
C PRO A 146 -1.62 -13.88 -0.23
N LEU A 147 -0.77 -13.52 -1.22
CA LEU A 147 0.20 -14.45 -1.82
C LEU A 147 1.18 -15.01 -0.79
N LEU A 148 1.77 -14.13 0.02
CA LEU A 148 2.70 -14.53 1.07
C LEU A 148 2.01 -15.37 2.14
N SER A 149 0.74 -15.06 2.45
CA SER A 149 -0.08 -15.87 3.36
C SER A 149 -0.36 -17.26 2.79
N LEU A 150 -0.64 -17.37 1.49
CA LEU A 150 -0.83 -18.66 0.82
C LEU A 150 0.43 -19.54 0.91
N LEU A 151 1.60 -18.93 0.69
CA LEU A 151 2.87 -19.64 0.70
C LEU A 151 3.35 -20.04 2.11
N THR A 152 3.11 -19.17 3.11
CA THR A 152 3.66 -19.36 4.46
C THR A 152 2.66 -19.94 5.45
N LYS A 153 1.37 -19.63 5.31
CA LYS A 153 0.28 -20.03 6.22
C LYS A 153 -1.02 -20.27 5.45
N PRO A 154 -1.11 -21.35 4.65
CA PRO A 154 -2.25 -21.60 3.75
C PRO A 154 -3.60 -21.65 4.49
N THR A 155 -3.65 -22.17 5.70
CA THR A 155 -4.86 -22.19 6.52
C THR A 155 -5.39 -20.78 6.82
N THR A 156 -4.51 -19.83 7.08
CA THR A 156 -4.86 -18.41 7.28
C THR A 156 -5.41 -17.79 6.00
N PHE A 157 -4.81 -18.08 4.86
CA PHE A 157 -5.29 -17.63 3.56
C PHE A 157 -6.73 -18.13 3.28
N PHE A 158 -7.00 -19.43 3.41
CA PHE A 158 -8.34 -19.99 3.18
C PHE A 158 -9.36 -19.48 4.20
N ARG A 159 -8.96 -19.24 5.46
CA ARG A 159 -9.83 -18.63 6.46
C ARG A 159 -10.23 -17.20 6.03
N LYS A 160 -9.28 -16.40 5.55
CA LYS A 160 -9.55 -15.03 5.07
C LYS A 160 -10.47 -15.01 3.85
N ILE A 161 -10.33 -15.94 2.90
CA ILE A 161 -11.28 -16.08 1.78
C ILE A 161 -12.72 -16.29 2.29
N ARG A 162 -12.89 -17.07 3.34
CA ARG A 162 -14.24 -17.33 3.91
C ARG A 162 -14.78 -16.12 4.67
N GLN A 163 -13.91 -15.37 5.34
CA GLN A 163 -14.27 -14.20 6.16
C GLN A 163 -14.61 -12.97 5.32
N ASP A 164 -13.86 -12.72 4.25
CA ASP A 164 -14.03 -11.54 3.40
C ASP A 164 -13.86 -11.90 1.91
N LYS A 165 -14.93 -12.42 1.34
CA LYS A 165 -14.98 -12.81 -0.08
C LYS A 165 -14.84 -11.60 -1.00
N PHE A 166 -15.35 -10.44 -0.58
CA PHE A 166 -15.32 -9.24 -1.39
C PHE A 166 -13.90 -8.69 -1.51
N TYR A 167 -13.18 -8.57 -0.39
CA TYR A 167 -11.76 -8.21 -0.40
C TYR A 167 -10.94 -9.14 -1.30
N MET A 168 -11.14 -10.45 -1.17
CA MET A 168 -10.39 -11.44 -1.95
C MET A 168 -10.73 -11.38 -3.44
N SER A 169 -11.96 -11.02 -3.78
CA SER A 169 -12.37 -10.78 -5.18
C SER A 169 -11.66 -9.56 -5.76
N LEU A 170 -11.62 -8.45 -5.00
CA LEU A 170 -10.89 -7.24 -5.40
C LEU A 170 -9.40 -7.50 -5.56
N TRP A 171 -8.79 -8.19 -4.61
CA TRP A 171 -7.40 -8.60 -4.68
C TRP A 171 -7.08 -9.41 -5.95
N TYR A 172 -7.92 -10.39 -6.28
CA TYR A 172 -7.75 -11.18 -7.49
C TYR A 172 -7.90 -10.34 -8.77
N GLN A 173 -8.83 -9.40 -8.79
CA GLN A 173 -8.97 -8.44 -9.87
C GLN A 173 -7.74 -7.53 -9.99
N ASP A 174 -7.20 -7.06 -8.88
CA ASP A 174 -5.96 -6.27 -8.85
C ASP A 174 -4.78 -7.04 -9.44
N LEU A 175 -4.60 -8.31 -9.07
CA LEU A 175 -3.54 -9.16 -9.66
C LEU A 175 -3.69 -9.29 -11.19
N LYS A 176 -4.91 -9.52 -11.68
CA LYS A 176 -5.19 -9.56 -13.12
C LYS A 176 -4.89 -8.22 -13.80
N TYR A 177 -5.31 -7.13 -13.17
CA TYR A 177 -5.07 -5.79 -13.68
C TYR A 177 -3.58 -5.49 -13.75
N PHE A 178 -2.80 -5.73 -12.69
CA PHE A 178 -1.36 -5.50 -12.69
C PHE A 178 -0.61 -6.37 -13.71
N SER A 179 -1.06 -7.60 -13.91
CA SER A 179 -0.54 -8.45 -14.97
C SER A 179 -0.84 -7.89 -16.36
N ALA A 180 -2.10 -7.50 -16.61
CA ALA A 180 -2.56 -6.98 -17.90
C ALA A 180 -1.88 -5.67 -18.29
N CYS A 181 -1.55 -4.81 -17.33
CA CYS A 181 -0.89 -3.54 -17.60
C CYS A 181 0.64 -3.61 -17.62
N ASN A 182 1.23 -4.81 -17.60
CA ASN A 182 2.69 -4.99 -17.54
C ASN A 182 3.35 -4.15 -16.44
N PHE A 183 2.75 -4.13 -15.26
CA PHE A 183 3.05 -3.17 -14.22
C PHE A 183 4.50 -3.21 -13.75
N PHE A 184 5.08 -4.40 -13.68
CA PHE A 184 6.47 -4.61 -13.25
C PHE A 184 7.50 -4.40 -14.37
N ASN A 185 7.06 -4.12 -15.61
CA ASN A 185 7.93 -3.76 -16.71
C ASN A 185 7.43 -2.48 -17.39
N GLY A 186 7.78 -1.33 -16.82
CA GLY A 186 7.37 -0.02 -17.33
C GLY A 186 7.86 0.31 -18.74
N ARG A 187 8.77 -0.49 -19.33
CA ARG A 187 9.23 -0.35 -20.72
C ARG A 187 8.22 -0.90 -21.73
N ILE A 188 7.36 -1.83 -21.30
CA ILE A 188 6.31 -2.40 -22.14
C ILE A 188 5.05 -1.55 -21.97
N PRO A 189 4.51 -0.95 -23.04
CA PRO A 189 3.25 -0.21 -22.94
C PRO A 189 2.12 -1.15 -22.50
N PRO A 190 1.11 -0.63 -21.77
CA PRO A 190 -0.04 -1.43 -21.37
C PRO A 190 -0.86 -1.84 -22.59
N ASN A 191 -1.47 -3.01 -22.55
CA ASN A 191 -2.49 -3.40 -23.50
C ASN A 191 -3.82 -2.74 -23.11
N TYR A 192 -4.13 -1.61 -23.71
CA TYR A 192 -5.34 -0.83 -23.40
C TYR A 192 -6.64 -1.57 -23.73
N GLU A 193 -6.64 -2.46 -24.73
CA GLU A 193 -7.80 -3.31 -25.03
C GLU A 193 -8.10 -4.27 -23.86
N THR A 194 -7.03 -4.89 -23.32
CA THR A 194 -7.17 -5.73 -22.13
C THR A 194 -7.56 -4.92 -20.90
N LEU A 195 -7.01 -3.70 -20.74
CA LEU A 195 -7.33 -2.82 -19.61
C LEU A 195 -8.78 -2.33 -19.61
N SER A 196 -9.42 -2.25 -20.77
CA SER A 196 -10.84 -1.84 -20.87
C SER A 196 -11.81 -2.81 -20.14
N ARG A 197 -11.31 -3.97 -19.69
CA ARG A 197 -12.08 -4.98 -18.95
C ARG A 197 -12.08 -4.74 -17.43
N PHE A 198 -11.32 -3.78 -16.91
CA PHE A 198 -11.15 -3.46 -15.49
C PHE A 198 -11.73 -2.09 -15.14
#